data_558b87926901d5b08d01d7f3dcdbfd12
#
_entry.id   558b87926901d5b08d01d7f3dcdbfd12
#
_cell.length_a   1.000
_cell.length_b   1.000
_cell.length_c   1.000
_cell.angle_alpha   90.00
_cell.angle_beta   90.00
_cell.angle_gamma   90.00
#
_symmetry.space_group_name_H-M   'P 1'
#
loop_
_entity.id
_entity.type
_entity.pdbx_description
1 polymer ?
#
loop_
_entity_poly.entity_id
_entity_poly.type
_entity_poly.pdbx_seq_one_letter_code
_entity_poly.pdbx_strand_id
1 'polypeptide(L)'
;MYLTSFTVDDDDQDDDDDDDDTLDEDAVLEFRSVPHNGGVNRVRAQPLPPSTPLASVSQPYYTATWAETGKVHIWDIRPLIESLDVPGYSWERSRTNKPTFTINSHGRAEGFAVDWAASAATNPSALRLLTGDVHSRIYLTTSTPSGFNALAQPFISHTSSVEDIQWSPSEPTVFASCSADHSIQIWDVRTKGRRSVTGVDPAHESDVNVISWNRSTNYLLISGGDDGAIKVWDLRNVSKLGWVAL
;
A
#
# COMPACT_ATOMS: atom_id res chain seq x y z
N MET A 1 -20.79 1.78 -4.82
CA MET A 1 -20.29 2.90 -4.01
C MET A 1 -20.61 4.16 -4.81
N TYR A 2 -21.68 4.84 -4.51
CA TYR A 2 -22.08 6.08 -5.18
C TYR A 2 -21.47 7.24 -4.42
N LEU A 3 -20.59 7.98 -5.08
CA LEU A 3 -20.13 9.28 -4.62
C LEU A 3 -21.18 10.32 -5.04
N THR A 4 -21.92 10.86 -4.11
CA THR A 4 -22.71 12.07 -4.33
C THR A 4 -21.79 13.28 -4.25
N SER A 5 -21.75 14.04 -5.32
CA SER A 5 -21.02 15.31 -5.42
C SER A 5 -21.73 16.37 -4.55
N PHE A 6 -20.98 17.04 -3.70
CA PHE A 6 -21.43 18.25 -3.04
C PHE A 6 -21.22 19.43 -3.99
N THR A 7 -22.29 20.13 -4.35
CA THR A 7 -22.26 21.49 -4.88
C THR A 7 -22.65 22.44 -3.77
N VAL A 8 -21.79 23.41 -3.49
CA VAL A 8 -22.15 24.58 -2.66
C VAL A 8 -22.65 25.63 -3.65
N ASP A 9 -23.91 25.94 -3.62
CA ASP A 9 -24.46 27.13 -4.24
C ASP A 9 -24.74 28.15 -3.14
N ASP A 10 -24.00 29.28 -3.17
CA ASP A 10 -24.42 30.53 -2.58
C ASP A 10 -25.39 31.17 -3.56
N ASP A 11 -26.64 31.46 -3.13
CA ASP A 11 -27.29 32.72 -3.41
C ASP A 11 -28.65 32.85 -2.69
N ASP A 12 -28.83 34.05 -2.19
CA ASP A 12 -29.92 34.61 -1.41
C ASP A 12 -31.29 34.59 -2.12
N GLN A 13 -32.34 34.49 -1.31
CA GLN A 13 -33.59 35.27 -1.22
C GLN A 13 -34.91 34.49 -1.19
N ASP A 14 -35.54 34.72 -0.03
CA ASP A 14 -36.96 35.01 0.27
C ASP A 14 -38.06 33.94 0.09
N ASP A 15 -38.67 33.71 1.27
CA ASP A 15 -40.07 33.48 1.59
C ASP A 15 -40.88 32.40 0.84
N ASP A 16 -41.16 31.29 1.54
CA ASP A 16 -42.54 30.96 1.93
C ASP A 16 -42.56 29.70 2.82
N ASP A 17 -43.32 29.81 3.92
CA ASP A 17 -43.65 28.74 4.87
C ASP A 17 -44.27 27.53 4.15
N ASP A 18 -43.52 26.42 4.10
CA ASP A 18 -44.07 25.07 4.08
C ASP A 18 -43.26 24.21 5.04
N ASP A 19 -43.83 23.92 6.22
CA ASP A 19 -43.38 22.92 7.18
C ASP A 19 -43.33 21.53 6.52
N ASP A 20 -42.33 21.28 5.71
CA ASP A 20 -41.89 19.93 5.38
C ASP A 20 -40.69 19.59 6.27
N ASP A 21 -41.02 19.12 7.50
CA ASP A 21 -40.09 18.49 8.44
C ASP A 21 -39.52 17.20 7.82
N THR A 22 -38.91 17.29 6.65
CA THR A 22 -37.88 16.32 6.22
C THR A 22 -36.66 16.65 7.04
N LEU A 23 -36.55 15.96 8.19
CA LEU A 23 -35.31 15.88 8.94
C LEU A 23 -34.23 15.49 7.93
N ASP A 24 -33.45 16.45 7.47
CA ASP A 24 -32.17 16.20 6.84
C ASP A 24 -31.33 15.43 7.87
N GLU A 25 -31.41 14.10 7.83
CA GLU A 25 -30.53 13.27 8.64
C GLU A 25 -29.09 13.53 8.15
N ASP A 26 -28.36 14.31 8.92
CA ASP A 26 -26.95 14.55 8.69
C ASP A 26 -26.24 13.20 8.46
N ALA A 27 -25.42 13.13 7.42
CA ALA A 27 -24.70 11.91 7.10
C ALA A 27 -23.81 11.48 8.28
N VAL A 28 -24.12 10.33 8.88
CA VAL A 28 -23.37 9.79 10.00
C VAL A 28 -22.22 8.93 9.48
N LEU A 29 -20.98 9.34 9.77
CA LEU A 29 -19.78 8.56 9.48
C LEU A 29 -19.48 7.63 10.66
N GLU A 30 -19.70 6.35 10.47
CA GLU A 30 -19.29 5.34 11.43
C GLU A 30 -17.85 4.88 11.21
N PHE A 31 -17.11 4.71 12.29
CA PHE A 31 -15.74 4.20 12.25
C PHE A 31 -15.45 3.22 13.38
N ARG A 32 -14.41 2.44 13.21
CA ARG A 32 -13.80 1.60 14.25
C ARG A 32 -12.31 1.89 14.30
N SER A 33 -11.72 1.84 15.49
CA SER A 33 -10.31 2.12 15.69
C SER A 33 -9.63 1.05 16.53
N VAL A 34 -8.34 0.88 16.29
CA VAL A 34 -7.44 0.08 17.13
C VAL A 34 -6.27 0.95 17.58
N PRO A 35 -5.74 0.75 18.81
CA PRO A 35 -4.57 1.49 19.25
C PRO A 35 -3.34 1.05 18.46
N HIS A 36 -2.52 2.00 18.02
CA HIS A 36 -1.26 1.76 17.34
C HIS A 36 -0.10 2.29 18.20
N ASN A 37 1.03 1.58 18.19
CA ASN A 37 2.22 2.01 18.92
C ASN A 37 3.12 2.87 18.02
N GLY A 38 3.10 4.17 18.24
CA GLY A 38 3.79 5.18 17.44
C GLY A 38 2.95 5.68 16.26
N GLY A 39 3.45 6.72 15.60
CA GLY A 39 2.84 7.29 14.39
C GLY A 39 2.79 6.27 13.25
N VAL A 40 1.78 6.38 12.41
CA VAL A 40 1.59 5.51 11.24
C VAL A 40 2.04 6.26 9.99
N ASN A 41 3.17 5.85 9.41
CA ASN A 41 3.72 6.49 8.21
C ASN A 41 3.00 6.03 6.93
N ARG A 42 2.57 4.78 6.88
CA ARG A 42 1.89 4.21 5.71
C ARG A 42 0.93 3.09 6.11
N VAL A 43 -0.16 3.00 5.38
CA VAL A 43 -1.16 1.93 5.52
C VAL A 43 -1.43 1.32 4.15
N ARG A 44 -1.50 -0.03 4.07
CA ARG A 44 -1.89 -0.76 2.86
C ARG A 44 -2.74 -1.97 3.24
N ALA A 45 -3.95 -2.02 2.71
CA ALA A 45 -4.81 -3.21 2.79
C ALA A 45 -4.40 -4.24 1.73
N GLN A 46 -4.55 -5.53 2.05
CA GLN A 46 -4.33 -6.58 1.06
C GLN A 46 -5.31 -6.41 -0.12
N PRO A 47 -4.88 -6.64 -1.36
CA PRO A 47 -5.77 -6.58 -2.51
C PRO A 47 -6.78 -7.73 -2.48
N LEU A 48 -8.02 -7.44 -2.84
CA LEU A 48 -9.07 -8.43 -3.09
C LEU A 48 -9.29 -8.58 -4.59
N PRO A 49 -9.80 -9.74 -5.05
CA PRO A 49 -10.25 -9.89 -6.42
C PRO A 49 -11.32 -8.84 -6.75
N PRO A 50 -11.28 -8.21 -7.94
CA PRO A 50 -12.20 -7.13 -8.30
C PRO A 50 -13.69 -7.49 -8.19
N SER A 51 -14.01 -8.79 -8.35
CA SER A 51 -15.38 -9.31 -8.30
C SER A 51 -15.81 -9.84 -6.94
N THR A 52 -14.95 -9.77 -5.92
CA THR A 52 -15.24 -10.35 -4.59
C THR A 52 -15.69 -9.25 -3.65
N PRO A 53 -16.97 -9.19 -3.26
CA PRO A 53 -17.41 -8.29 -2.20
C PRO A 53 -16.68 -8.62 -0.90
N LEU A 54 -16.25 -7.62 -0.16
CA LEU A 54 -15.56 -7.80 1.12
C LEU A 54 -16.44 -8.60 2.12
N ALA A 55 -17.74 -8.39 2.10
CA ALA A 55 -18.71 -9.12 2.92
C ALA A 55 -18.73 -10.65 2.68
N SER A 56 -18.34 -11.12 1.50
CA SER A 56 -18.29 -12.55 1.18
C SER A 56 -16.98 -13.24 1.56
N VAL A 57 -15.99 -12.49 2.03
CA VAL A 57 -14.69 -13.04 2.44
C VAL A 57 -14.80 -13.57 3.88
N SER A 58 -14.90 -14.88 4.03
CA SER A 58 -14.96 -15.54 5.34
C SER A 58 -13.61 -15.68 6.06
N GLN A 59 -12.52 -15.29 5.39
CA GLN A 59 -11.15 -15.40 5.90
C GLN A 59 -10.64 -14.07 6.47
N PRO A 60 -9.57 -14.07 7.28
CA PRO A 60 -8.93 -12.85 7.76
C PRO A 60 -8.63 -11.88 6.62
N TYR A 61 -8.86 -10.59 6.86
CA TYR A 61 -8.55 -9.52 5.92
C TYR A 61 -7.46 -8.62 6.50
N TYR A 62 -6.30 -8.67 5.87
CA TYR A 62 -5.11 -8.06 6.45
C TYR A 62 -4.84 -6.65 5.95
N THR A 63 -4.38 -5.82 6.87
CA THR A 63 -3.83 -4.49 6.59
C THR A 63 -2.44 -4.40 7.20
N ALA A 64 -1.48 -3.88 6.44
CA ALA A 64 -0.14 -3.58 6.93
C ALA A 64 -0.03 -2.08 7.27
N THR A 65 0.59 -1.78 8.41
CA THR A 65 0.93 -0.42 8.83
C THR A 65 2.43 -0.31 9.08
N TRP A 66 3.07 0.71 8.51
CA TRP A 66 4.44 1.07 8.83
C TRP A 66 4.44 2.07 9.98
N ALA A 67 5.17 1.76 11.05
CA ALA A 67 5.26 2.59 12.24
C ALA A 67 6.58 3.39 12.28
N GLU A 68 6.56 4.61 12.79
CA GLU A 68 7.77 5.42 13.05
C GLU A 68 8.79 4.71 13.96
N THR A 69 8.34 3.71 14.71
CA THR A 69 9.18 2.89 15.59
C THR A 69 10.08 1.90 14.87
N GLY A 70 10.03 1.85 13.53
CA GLY A 70 10.76 0.90 12.70
C GLY A 70 10.11 -0.48 12.63
N LYS A 71 8.85 -0.58 12.98
CA LYS A 71 8.09 -1.85 12.92
C LYS A 71 7.00 -1.77 11.87
N VAL A 72 6.77 -2.88 11.19
CA VAL A 72 5.60 -3.05 10.35
C VAL A 72 4.65 -4.03 11.04
N HIS A 73 3.41 -3.59 11.25
CA HIS A 73 2.38 -4.40 11.87
C HIS A 73 1.40 -4.91 10.82
N ILE A 74 1.04 -6.19 10.90
CA ILE A 74 -0.01 -6.81 10.09
C ILE A 74 -1.21 -7.04 11.02
N TRP A 75 -2.34 -6.47 10.63
CA TRP A 75 -3.59 -6.50 11.38
C TRP A 75 -4.63 -7.30 10.64
N ASP A 76 -5.39 -8.13 11.35
CA ASP A 76 -6.64 -8.67 10.84
C ASP A 76 -7.76 -7.67 11.17
N ILE A 77 -8.23 -6.96 10.14
CA ILE A 77 -9.28 -5.94 10.29
C ILE A 77 -10.69 -6.49 10.01
N ARG A 78 -10.80 -7.78 9.71
CA ARG A 78 -12.10 -8.41 9.43
C ARG A 78 -13.13 -8.19 10.55
N PRO A 79 -12.80 -8.39 11.85
CA PRO A 79 -13.75 -8.16 12.93
C PRO A 79 -14.24 -6.70 13.03
N LEU A 80 -13.40 -5.73 12.65
CA LEU A 80 -13.79 -4.31 12.64
C LEU A 80 -14.80 -4.03 11.54
N ILE A 81 -14.59 -4.60 10.34
CA ILE A 81 -15.50 -4.47 9.22
C ILE A 81 -16.85 -5.13 9.55
N GLU A 82 -16.83 -6.35 10.07
CA GLU A 82 -18.07 -7.05 10.49
C GLU A 82 -18.85 -6.25 11.53
N SER A 83 -18.16 -5.55 12.43
CA SER A 83 -18.82 -4.72 13.43
C SER A 83 -19.47 -3.46 12.86
N LEU A 84 -19.13 -3.04 11.64
CA LEU A 84 -19.80 -1.97 10.91
C LEU A 84 -21.00 -2.51 10.10
N ASP A 85 -20.83 -3.70 9.51
CA ASP A 85 -21.79 -4.27 8.56
C ASP A 85 -22.94 -5.04 9.26
N VAL A 86 -22.68 -5.60 10.46
CA VAL A 86 -23.64 -6.48 11.15
C VAL A 86 -24.14 -5.83 12.42
N PRO A 87 -25.43 -5.42 12.51
CA PRO A 87 -26.03 -4.87 13.71
C PRO A 87 -25.91 -5.82 14.91
N GLY A 88 -25.42 -5.32 16.04
CA GLY A 88 -25.26 -6.10 17.26
C GLY A 88 -24.04 -7.03 17.29
N TYR A 89 -23.20 -7.03 16.24
CA TYR A 89 -21.95 -7.76 16.25
C TYR A 89 -21.00 -7.19 17.31
N SER A 90 -20.55 -8.07 18.22
CA SER A 90 -19.54 -7.72 19.22
C SER A 90 -18.23 -8.40 18.89
N TRP A 91 -17.14 -7.64 18.83
CA TRP A 91 -15.79 -8.21 18.63
C TRP A 91 -15.00 -8.20 19.93
N GLU A 92 -14.11 -9.17 20.04
CA GLU A 92 -13.21 -9.28 21.18
C GLU A 92 -12.04 -8.27 21.01
N ARG A 93 -12.15 -7.12 21.69
CA ARG A 93 -11.13 -6.04 21.62
C ARG A 93 -9.73 -6.52 21.99
N SER A 94 -9.60 -7.50 22.86
CA SER A 94 -8.32 -8.08 23.26
C SER A 94 -7.56 -8.72 22.09
N ARG A 95 -8.29 -9.22 21.08
CA ARG A 95 -7.71 -9.81 19.86
C ARG A 95 -7.44 -8.74 18.79
N THR A 96 -8.39 -7.85 18.56
CA THR A 96 -8.28 -6.84 17.50
C THR A 96 -7.32 -5.70 17.82
N ASN A 97 -7.13 -5.39 19.11
CA ASN A 97 -6.22 -4.33 19.57
C ASN A 97 -4.74 -4.75 19.57
N LYS A 98 -4.42 -5.88 18.95
CA LYS A 98 -3.03 -6.34 18.77
C LYS A 98 -2.82 -6.73 17.32
N PRO A 99 -1.64 -6.41 16.73
CA PRO A 99 -1.32 -6.90 15.41
C PRO A 99 -1.24 -8.44 15.42
N THR A 100 -1.71 -9.05 14.34
CA THR A 100 -1.59 -10.50 14.12
C THR A 100 -0.12 -10.91 13.96
N PHE A 101 0.68 -10.02 13.38
CA PHE A 101 2.12 -10.22 13.20
C PHE A 101 2.86 -8.88 13.22
N THR A 102 4.10 -8.89 13.71
CA THR A 102 4.99 -7.73 13.68
C THR A 102 6.30 -8.10 13.00
N ILE A 103 6.62 -7.39 11.94
CA ILE A 103 7.90 -7.49 11.23
C ILE A 103 8.91 -6.63 11.99
N ASN A 104 9.99 -7.25 12.46
CA ASN A 104 11.06 -6.59 13.21
C ASN A 104 12.38 -6.51 12.40
N SER A 105 12.38 -6.93 11.13
CA SER A 105 13.57 -7.03 10.28
C SER A 105 14.27 -5.69 10.07
N HIS A 106 13.54 -4.59 10.14
CA HIS A 106 14.06 -3.24 10.00
C HIS A 106 14.75 -2.67 11.26
N GLY A 107 14.61 -3.37 12.40
CA GLY A 107 15.17 -2.92 13.68
C GLY A 107 14.44 -1.68 14.21
N ARG A 108 15.11 -0.52 14.14
CA ARG A 108 14.56 0.80 14.51
C ARG A 108 14.51 1.77 13.33
N ALA A 109 14.86 1.30 12.13
CA ALA A 109 14.75 2.13 10.94
C ALA A 109 13.29 2.27 10.57
N GLU A 110 12.80 3.48 10.51
CA GLU A 110 11.48 3.76 9.97
C GLU A 110 11.44 3.58 8.44
N GLY A 111 10.27 3.69 7.85
CA GLY A 111 10.11 3.63 6.41
C GLY A 111 8.70 4.03 5.96
N PHE A 112 8.57 4.12 4.65
CA PHE A 112 7.34 4.59 4.00
C PHE A 112 6.87 3.60 2.93
N ALA A 113 7.78 2.80 2.39
CA ALA A 113 7.52 1.87 1.31
C ALA A 113 6.88 0.58 1.82
N VAL A 114 5.64 0.30 1.42
CA VAL A 114 4.93 -0.93 1.72
C VAL A 114 3.92 -1.27 0.62
N ASP A 115 3.95 -2.51 0.12
CA ASP A 115 2.97 -2.98 -0.87
C ASP A 115 2.69 -4.49 -0.78
N TRP A 116 1.42 -4.86 -0.96
CA TRP A 116 0.95 -6.23 -1.04
C TRP A 116 0.92 -6.73 -2.47
N ALA A 117 1.39 -7.95 -2.71
CA ALA A 117 1.31 -8.55 -4.03
C ALA A 117 -0.14 -8.77 -4.48
N ALA A 118 -0.46 -8.32 -5.70
CA ALA A 118 -1.79 -8.49 -6.29
C ALA A 118 -2.19 -9.98 -6.47
N SER A 119 -1.23 -10.89 -6.58
CA SER A 119 -1.47 -12.34 -6.63
C SER A 119 -2.15 -12.90 -5.36
N ALA A 120 -2.14 -12.14 -4.26
CA ALA A 120 -2.95 -12.43 -3.08
C ALA A 120 -4.45 -12.51 -3.40
N ALA A 121 -4.90 -11.81 -4.45
CA ALA A 121 -6.27 -11.84 -4.90
C ALA A 121 -6.71 -13.22 -5.43
N THR A 122 -5.80 -14.01 -6.00
CA THR A 122 -6.09 -15.34 -6.57
C THR A 122 -5.75 -16.50 -5.64
N ASN A 123 -4.87 -16.27 -4.67
CA ASN A 123 -4.46 -17.27 -3.68
C ASN A 123 -4.23 -16.62 -2.31
N PRO A 124 -5.28 -16.53 -1.47
CA PRO A 124 -5.20 -15.93 -0.13
C PRO A 124 -4.17 -16.59 0.79
N SER A 125 -3.82 -17.85 0.54
CA SER A 125 -2.79 -18.56 1.31
C SER A 125 -1.35 -18.20 0.89
N ALA A 126 -1.16 -17.35 -0.11
CA ALA A 126 0.16 -16.96 -0.62
C ALA A 126 0.35 -15.43 -0.56
N LEU A 127 -0.07 -14.80 0.53
CA LEU A 127 0.13 -13.36 0.72
C LEU A 127 1.62 -13.03 0.78
N ARG A 128 2.01 -11.98 0.06
CA ARG A 128 3.37 -11.45 0.06
C ARG A 128 3.34 -9.95 0.24
N LEU A 129 4.14 -9.48 1.17
CA LEU A 129 4.28 -8.07 1.52
C LEU A 129 5.73 -7.65 1.35
N LEU A 130 5.95 -6.55 0.64
CA LEU A 130 7.25 -5.87 0.60
C LEU A 130 7.23 -4.67 1.53
N THR A 131 8.36 -4.43 2.17
CA THR A 131 8.58 -3.28 3.05
C THR A 131 9.98 -2.72 2.84
N GLY A 132 10.09 -1.40 2.63
CA GLY A 132 11.35 -0.69 2.41
C GLY A 132 11.62 0.33 3.50
N ASP A 133 12.88 0.48 3.94
CA ASP A 133 13.27 1.37 5.03
C ASP A 133 14.20 2.52 4.59
N VAL A 134 14.39 3.48 5.50
CA VAL A 134 15.28 4.63 5.29
C VAL A 134 16.77 4.26 5.18
N HIS A 135 17.13 3.00 5.46
CA HIS A 135 18.49 2.49 5.30
C HIS A 135 18.66 1.62 4.03
N SER A 136 17.90 1.91 2.99
CA SER A 136 17.98 1.27 1.65
C SER A 136 17.64 -0.22 1.60
N ARG A 137 17.07 -0.82 2.64
CA ARG A 137 16.78 -2.25 2.72
C ARG A 137 15.33 -2.53 2.41
N ILE A 138 15.10 -3.54 1.58
CA ILE A 138 13.76 -4.02 1.25
C ILE A 138 13.63 -5.46 1.75
N TYR A 139 12.58 -5.76 2.51
CA TYR A 139 12.30 -7.10 3.01
C TYR A 139 11.02 -7.67 2.41
N LEU A 140 11.02 -8.96 2.19
CA LEU A 140 9.87 -9.74 1.76
C LEU A 140 9.31 -10.55 2.92
N THR A 141 8.04 -10.38 3.21
CA THR A 141 7.28 -11.19 4.16
C THR A 141 6.25 -12.03 3.41
N THR A 142 6.15 -13.31 3.76
CA THR A 142 5.22 -14.25 3.12
C THR A 142 4.28 -14.85 4.16
N SER A 143 3.04 -15.12 3.78
CA SER A 143 2.13 -15.89 4.64
C SER A 143 2.53 -17.36 4.68
N THR A 144 2.26 -17.99 5.80
CA THR A 144 2.44 -19.42 6.05
C THR A 144 1.19 -19.96 6.74
N PRO A 145 0.99 -21.27 6.81
CA PRO A 145 -0.15 -21.84 7.56
C PRO A 145 -0.21 -21.43 9.03
N SER A 146 0.94 -21.05 9.62
CA SER A 146 1.04 -20.63 11.03
C SER A 146 1.11 -19.10 11.22
N GLY A 147 0.91 -18.30 10.18
CA GLY A 147 0.97 -16.83 10.23
C GLY A 147 1.85 -16.24 9.13
N PHE A 148 2.82 -15.43 9.48
CA PHE A 148 3.71 -14.77 8.52
C PHE A 148 5.18 -15.07 8.82
N ASN A 149 6.00 -15.03 7.79
CA ASN A 149 7.45 -15.20 7.88
C ASN A 149 8.15 -14.07 7.11
N ALA A 150 8.88 -13.22 7.82
CA ALA A 150 9.73 -12.21 7.22
C ALA A 150 11.10 -12.83 6.88
N LEU A 151 11.52 -12.73 5.62
CA LEU A 151 12.81 -13.25 5.20
C LEU A 151 13.96 -12.45 5.83
N ALA A 152 14.96 -13.15 6.34
CA ALA A 152 16.05 -12.53 7.10
C ALA A 152 16.97 -11.66 6.25
N GLN A 153 17.11 -11.93 4.95
CA GLN A 153 18.01 -11.19 4.08
C GLN A 153 17.25 -10.17 3.24
N PRO A 154 17.65 -8.89 3.26
CA PRO A 154 17.04 -7.85 2.44
C PRO A 154 17.46 -7.92 0.97
N PHE A 155 16.69 -7.26 0.12
CA PHE A 155 17.12 -6.82 -1.21
C PHE A 155 17.93 -5.53 -1.04
N ILE A 156 19.06 -5.45 -1.74
CA ILE A 156 20.05 -4.37 -1.59
C ILE A 156 20.58 -3.93 -2.96
N SER A 157 20.17 -2.77 -3.44
CA SER A 157 20.79 -2.05 -4.58
C SER A 157 20.68 -0.55 -4.38
N HIS A 158 19.62 -0.09 -3.71
CA HIS A 158 19.53 1.29 -3.30
C HIS A 158 20.63 1.68 -2.32
N THR A 159 21.00 2.96 -2.32
CA THR A 159 22.05 3.51 -1.47
C THR A 159 21.51 4.54 -0.47
N SER A 160 20.22 4.89 -0.56
CA SER A 160 19.50 5.80 0.34
C SER A 160 18.11 5.25 0.68
N SER A 161 17.31 6.05 1.36
CA SER A 161 15.95 5.72 1.80
C SER A 161 15.09 5.19 0.65
N VAL A 162 14.36 4.10 0.88
CA VAL A 162 13.36 3.56 -0.05
C VAL A 162 12.01 4.24 0.24
N GLU A 163 11.56 5.08 -0.70
CA GLU A 163 10.39 5.94 -0.50
C GLU A 163 9.08 5.26 -0.88
N ASP A 164 9.10 4.52 -2.00
CA ASP A 164 7.91 3.78 -2.43
C ASP A 164 8.30 2.45 -3.09
N ILE A 165 7.34 1.52 -3.11
CA ILE A 165 7.52 0.18 -3.65
C ILE A 165 6.20 -0.34 -4.19
N GLN A 166 6.23 -0.98 -5.36
CA GLN A 166 5.04 -1.59 -5.95
C GLN A 166 5.35 -2.92 -6.62
N TRP A 167 4.49 -3.90 -6.37
CA TRP A 167 4.50 -5.14 -7.15
C TRP A 167 4.04 -4.89 -8.58
N SER A 168 4.64 -5.62 -9.51
CA SER A 168 4.17 -5.65 -10.89
C SER A 168 2.71 -6.14 -10.95
N PRO A 169 1.85 -5.47 -11.73
CA PRO A 169 0.47 -5.89 -11.89
C PRO A 169 0.30 -7.19 -12.68
N SER A 170 1.32 -7.60 -13.45
CA SER A 170 1.26 -8.78 -14.33
C SER A 170 2.26 -9.87 -13.97
N GLU A 171 3.44 -9.48 -13.47
CA GLU A 171 4.54 -10.41 -13.17
C GLU A 171 4.62 -10.68 -11.66
N PRO A 172 4.17 -11.85 -11.19
CA PRO A 172 4.00 -12.08 -9.76
C PRO A 172 5.30 -12.10 -8.96
N THR A 173 6.46 -12.19 -9.60
CA THR A 173 7.77 -12.20 -8.94
C THR A 173 8.55 -10.89 -9.07
N VAL A 174 8.01 -9.93 -9.80
CA VAL A 174 8.66 -8.66 -10.12
C VAL A 174 8.07 -7.52 -9.30
N PHE A 175 8.90 -6.60 -8.86
CA PHE A 175 8.49 -5.35 -8.22
C PHE A 175 9.41 -4.19 -8.61
N ALA A 176 8.91 -2.97 -8.45
CA ALA A 176 9.65 -1.74 -8.59
C ALA A 176 9.80 -1.04 -7.24
N SER A 177 10.86 -0.27 -7.07
CA SER A 177 11.04 0.66 -5.95
C SER A 177 11.69 1.95 -6.41
N CYS A 178 11.45 3.03 -5.68
CA CYS A 178 12.15 4.29 -5.84
C CYS A 178 12.79 4.72 -4.51
N SER A 179 13.75 5.63 -4.62
CA SER A 179 14.59 5.99 -3.48
C SER A 179 15.07 7.44 -3.55
N ALA A 180 15.45 7.93 -2.38
CA ALA A 180 16.21 9.17 -2.20
C ALA A 180 17.65 9.08 -2.76
N ASP A 181 18.03 7.97 -3.36
CA ASP A 181 19.25 7.85 -4.18
C ASP A 181 19.03 8.28 -5.64
N HIS A 182 17.91 8.89 -5.95
CA HIS A 182 17.47 9.39 -7.26
C HIS A 182 17.17 8.29 -8.27
N SER A 183 17.18 7.02 -7.86
CA SER A 183 17.00 5.89 -8.76
C SER A 183 15.62 5.23 -8.65
N ILE A 184 15.24 4.55 -9.72
CA ILE A 184 14.16 3.56 -9.75
C ILE A 184 14.80 2.21 -10.07
N GLN A 185 14.51 1.20 -9.25
CA GLN A 185 15.05 -0.15 -9.41
C GLN A 185 13.93 -1.15 -9.69
N ILE A 186 14.20 -2.10 -10.58
CA ILE A 186 13.31 -3.23 -10.89
C ILE A 186 13.95 -4.51 -10.37
N TRP A 187 13.17 -5.33 -9.71
CA TRP A 187 13.62 -6.50 -8.98
C TRP A 187 12.85 -7.75 -9.41
N ASP A 188 13.51 -8.90 -9.30
CA ASP A 188 12.86 -10.22 -9.33
C ASP A 188 13.23 -10.98 -8.05
N VAL A 189 12.22 -11.39 -7.28
CA VAL A 189 12.44 -12.09 -6.00
C VAL A 189 13.18 -13.42 -6.14
N ARG A 190 13.26 -13.96 -7.36
CA ARG A 190 13.97 -15.20 -7.69
C ARG A 190 15.47 -14.98 -7.88
N THR A 191 15.90 -13.73 -8.06
CA THR A 191 17.31 -13.40 -8.35
C THR A 191 18.19 -13.77 -7.15
N LYS A 192 19.20 -14.61 -7.40
CA LYS A 192 20.22 -14.93 -6.41
C LYS A 192 21.01 -13.66 -6.07
N GLY A 193 21.29 -13.46 -4.77
CA GLY A 193 22.03 -12.28 -4.30
C GLY A 193 21.17 -11.05 -4.03
N ARG A 194 19.83 -11.11 -4.32
CA ARG A 194 18.85 -10.07 -3.97
C ARG A 194 19.24 -8.67 -4.40
N ARG A 195 19.75 -8.58 -5.63
CA ARG A 195 20.04 -7.32 -6.30
C ARG A 195 18.97 -7.01 -7.34
N SER A 196 18.81 -5.73 -7.66
CA SER A 196 17.98 -5.32 -8.77
C SER A 196 18.44 -5.96 -10.08
N VAL A 197 17.50 -6.28 -10.93
CA VAL A 197 17.78 -6.86 -12.26
C VAL A 197 18.05 -5.78 -13.29
N THR A 198 17.50 -4.59 -13.08
CA THR A 198 17.67 -3.40 -13.90
C THR A 198 17.15 -2.19 -13.16
N GLY A 199 17.35 -0.99 -13.70
CA GLY A 199 16.85 0.25 -13.12
C GLY A 199 17.26 1.45 -13.94
N VAL A 200 16.86 2.63 -13.46
CA VAL A 200 17.27 3.93 -13.95
C VAL A 200 17.99 4.66 -12.85
N ASP A 201 19.22 5.08 -13.14
CA ASP A 201 20.07 5.81 -12.21
C ASP A 201 20.92 6.82 -12.99
N PRO A 202 20.69 8.14 -12.83
CA PRO A 202 19.57 8.75 -12.11
C PRO A 202 18.25 8.70 -12.90
N ALA A 203 17.14 8.51 -12.21
CA ALA A 203 15.78 8.65 -12.74
C ALA A 203 15.28 10.10 -12.62
N HIS A 204 15.60 10.74 -11.52
CA HIS A 204 15.28 12.15 -11.22
C HIS A 204 16.56 12.92 -10.85
N GLU A 205 16.47 14.24 -10.87
CA GLU A 205 17.58 15.11 -10.43
C GLU A 205 17.65 15.25 -8.90
N SER A 206 16.62 14.76 -8.19
CA SER A 206 16.50 14.73 -6.74
C SER A 206 15.82 13.44 -6.30
N ASP A 207 15.42 13.36 -5.03
CA ASP A 207 14.77 12.20 -4.44
C ASP A 207 13.54 11.77 -5.22
N VAL A 208 13.36 10.47 -5.44
CA VAL A 208 12.17 9.90 -6.06
C VAL A 208 11.23 9.43 -4.97
N ASN A 209 10.14 10.16 -4.77
CA ASN A 209 9.26 9.99 -3.61
C ASN A 209 8.15 8.97 -3.84
N VAL A 210 7.71 8.80 -5.08
CA VAL A 210 6.53 7.99 -5.40
C VAL A 210 6.63 7.36 -6.77
N ILE A 211 6.11 6.15 -6.88
CA ILE A 211 5.90 5.46 -8.14
C ILE A 211 4.46 4.97 -8.27
N SER A 212 3.98 4.86 -9.49
CA SER A 212 2.68 4.25 -9.78
C SER A 212 2.81 3.34 -11.00
N TRP A 213 2.62 2.05 -10.80
CA TRP A 213 2.63 1.07 -11.87
C TRP A 213 1.23 0.94 -12.48
N ASN A 214 1.11 1.16 -13.80
CA ASN A 214 -0.18 1.11 -14.47
C ASN A 214 -0.70 -0.33 -14.53
N ARG A 215 -1.91 -0.54 -14.00
CA ARG A 215 -2.52 -1.88 -13.94
C ARG A 215 -3.06 -2.38 -15.28
N SER A 216 -3.50 -1.48 -16.13
CA SER A 216 -4.05 -1.82 -17.46
C SER A 216 -2.97 -1.93 -18.51
N THR A 217 -1.95 -1.05 -18.43
CA THR A 217 -0.80 -1.02 -19.34
C THR A 217 0.44 -1.36 -18.53
N ASN A 218 0.68 -2.64 -18.33
CA ASN A 218 1.65 -3.18 -17.37
C ASN A 218 3.13 -2.86 -17.65
N TYR A 219 3.43 -2.28 -18.80
CA TYR A 219 4.76 -1.79 -19.13
C TYR A 219 4.96 -0.30 -18.83
N LEU A 220 3.95 0.41 -18.34
CA LEU A 220 4.05 1.82 -17.96
C LEU A 220 4.20 1.99 -16.45
N LEU A 221 5.23 2.71 -16.05
CA LEU A 221 5.46 3.16 -14.68
C LEU A 221 5.52 4.70 -14.70
N ILE A 222 4.97 5.32 -13.67
CA ILE A 222 5.03 6.78 -13.47
C ILE A 222 5.79 7.03 -12.18
N SER A 223 6.60 8.09 -12.15
CA SER A 223 7.29 8.54 -10.94
C SER A 223 7.14 10.03 -10.72
N GLY A 224 7.27 10.45 -9.46
CA GLY A 224 7.36 11.85 -9.05
C GLY A 224 8.49 12.03 -8.04
N GLY A 225 9.18 13.13 -8.12
CA GLY A 225 10.32 13.44 -7.27
C GLY A 225 10.37 14.89 -6.80
N ASP A 226 11.33 15.17 -5.92
CA ASP A 226 11.58 16.52 -5.36
C ASP A 226 12.13 17.53 -6.39
N ASP A 227 12.50 17.04 -7.57
CA ASP A 227 12.82 17.91 -8.72
C ASP A 227 11.58 18.57 -9.34
N GLY A 228 10.39 18.30 -8.79
CA GLY A 228 9.11 18.81 -9.27
C GLY A 228 8.63 18.18 -10.57
N ALA A 229 9.29 17.12 -11.04
CA ALA A 229 8.94 16.45 -12.29
C ALA A 229 8.04 15.23 -12.05
N ILE A 230 7.13 15.00 -13.00
CA ILE A 230 6.43 13.73 -13.19
C ILE A 230 6.99 13.09 -14.44
N LYS A 231 7.47 11.84 -14.34
CA LYS A 231 8.07 11.11 -15.46
C LYS A 231 7.32 9.83 -15.76
N VAL A 232 7.18 9.49 -17.05
CA VAL A 232 6.55 8.25 -17.53
C VAL A 232 7.61 7.36 -18.14
N TRP A 233 7.64 6.10 -17.71
CA TRP A 233 8.66 5.11 -18.08
C TRP A 233 8.03 3.96 -18.84
N ASP A 234 8.59 3.65 -20.01
CA ASP A 234 8.24 2.46 -20.78
C ASP A 234 9.21 1.32 -20.46
N LEU A 235 8.73 0.34 -19.70
CA LEU A 235 9.53 -0.78 -19.22
C LEU A 235 9.91 -1.81 -20.30
N ARG A 236 9.39 -1.73 -21.53
CA ARG A 236 9.71 -2.64 -22.63
C ARG A 236 11.13 -2.49 -23.15
N ASN A 237 11.71 -1.32 -22.97
CA ASN A 237 13.02 -0.98 -23.52
C ASN A 237 14.16 -1.05 -22.50
N VAL A 238 13.90 -1.64 -21.33
CA VAL A 238 14.85 -1.69 -20.19
C VAL A 238 16.17 -2.41 -20.49
N SER A 239 16.19 -3.27 -21.52
CA SER A 239 17.35 -4.12 -21.81
C SER A 239 18.35 -3.52 -22.82
N LYS A 240 18.09 -2.38 -23.43
CA LYS A 240 18.89 -1.96 -24.59
C LYS A 240 19.59 -0.61 -24.53
N LEU A 241 19.15 0.34 -23.76
CA LEU A 241 19.79 1.68 -23.64
C LEU A 241 18.94 2.49 -22.65
N GLY A 242 19.58 3.32 -21.86
CA GLY A 242 18.91 4.14 -20.87
C GLY A 242 17.50 4.59 -21.24
N TRP A 243 16.62 4.51 -20.30
CA TRP A 243 15.22 4.89 -20.39
C TRP A 243 15.04 6.18 -21.19
N VAL A 244 14.10 6.17 -22.11
CA VAL A 244 13.69 7.41 -22.76
C VAL A 244 12.47 7.90 -21.99
N ALA A 245 12.64 9.01 -21.27
CA ALA A 245 11.50 9.79 -20.78
C ALA A 245 10.72 10.30 -22.00
N LEU A 246 9.42 10.08 -22.03
CA LEU A 246 8.53 10.60 -23.06
C LEU A 246 8.13 12.03 -22.72
#